data_a784e928e1ad80c44076f8649cb055de
#
_entry.id   a784e928e1ad80c44076f8649cb055de
#
_cell.length_a   1.000
_cell.length_b   1.000
_cell.length_c   1.000
_cell.angle_alpha   90.00
_cell.angle_beta   90.00
_cell.angle_gamma   90.00
#
_symmetry.space_group_name_H-M   'P 1'
#
loop_
_entity.id
_entity.type
_entity.pdbx_description
1 polymer ?
#
loop_
_entity_poly.entity_id
_entity_poly.type
_entity_poly.pdbx_seq_one_letter_code
_entity_poly.pdbx_strand_id
1 'polypeptide(L)'
;MGYDKLEQNLIDIIKEEQAKLGFFTEDIRLYYPLSSLNHFFSAQDNTDEMQIRLDSLPDSITEKLGQIHVSHKGDRFCFHIPKEGTVYVHDNTAPNEFIHNLVELVGKHGCTMNEILNLFHTYSQNVITKKMDNGEFDLLIRFADKPEDTYYYCFKDEGCHIIYHRFLPDDYTDFNF
;
A
#
# COMPACT_ATOMS: atom_id res chain seq x y z
N MET A 1 19.04 -1.14 4.38
CA MET A 1 18.11 -0.12 4.94
C MET A 1 17.04 0.33 3.94
N GLY A 2 17.34 0.77 2.74
CA GLY A 2 16.33 1.12 1.74
C GLY A 2 15.57 -0.10 1.19
N TYR A 3 16.29 -1.17 0.90
CA TYR A 3 15.69 -2.41 0.42
C TYR A 3 14.80 -3.10 1.45
N ASP A 4 15.09 -2.96 2.74
CA ASP A 4 14.24 -3.53 3.81
C ASP A 4 12.87 -2.82 3.85
N LYS A 5 12.87 -1.50 3.66
CA LYS A 5 11.63 -0.71 3.56
C LYS A 5 10.83 -1.07 2.32
N LEU A 6 11.51 -1.22 1.18
CA LEU A 6 10.88 -1.65 -0.07
C LEU A 6 10.28 -3.06 0.08
N GLU A 7 11.05 -4.02 0.62
CA GLU A 7 10.57 -5.38 0.86
C GLU A 7 9.30 -5.39 1.72
N GLN A 8 9.34 -4.69 2.87
CA GLN A 8 8.20 -4.62 3.78
C GLN A 8 6.98 -4.01 3.10
N ASN A 9 7.17 -2.94 2.34
CA ASN A 9 6.07 -2.30 1.63
C ASN A 9 5.51 -3.20 0.51
N LEU A 10 6.36 -3.90 -0.26
CA LEU A 10 5.91 -4.87 -1.25
C LEU A 10 5.05 -5.97 -0.61
N ILE A 11 5.48 -6.53 0.52
CA ILE A 11 4.73 -7.54 1.26
C ILE A 11 3.38 -6.99 1.73
N ASP A 12 3.35 -5.78 2.27
CA ASP A 12 2.12 -5.15 2.76
C ASP A 12 1.11 -4.90 1.63
N ILE A 13 1.58 -4.43 0.47
CA ILE A 13 0.72 -4.20 -0.70
C ILE A 13 0.24 -5.53 -1.30
N ILE A 14 1.10 -6.56 -1.35
CA ILE A 14 0.68 -7.90 -1.79
C ILE A 14 -0.46 -8.43 -0.92
N LYS A 15 -0.35 -8.32 0.41
CA LYS A 15 -1.42 -8.71 1.34
C LYS A 15 -2.73 -7.97 1.07
N GLU A 16 -2.65 -6.67 0.80
CA GLU A 16 -3.82 -5.85 0.49
C GLU A 16 -4.47 -6.29 -0.83
N GLU A 17 -3.68 -6.52 -1.88
CA GLU A 17 -4.19 -6.99 -3.17
C GLU A 17 -4.78 -8.41 -3.05
N GLN A 18 -4.20 -9.28 -2.25
CA GLN A 18 -4.76 -10.60 -1.95
C GLN A 18 -6.11 -10.49 -1.22
N ALA A 19 -6.23 -9.57 -0.27
CA ALA A 19 -7.49 -9.32 0.42
C ALA A 19 -8.57 -8.77 -0.52
N LYS A 20 -8.20 -7.87 -1.46
CA LYS A 20 -9.13 -7.26 -2.42
C LYS A 20 -9.58 -8.22 -3.51
N LEU A 21 -8.66 -9.01 -4.06
CA LEU A 21 -8.86 -9.78 -5.28
C LEU A 21 -9.02 -11.28 -5.02
N GLY A 22 -8.59 -11.78 -3.87
CA GLY A 22 -8.58 -13.21 -3.54
C GLY A 22 -7.56 -14.03 -4.36
N PHE A 23 -6.56 -13.38 -4.96
CA PHE A 23 -5.54 -14.03 -5.76
C PHE A 23 -4.31 -14.34 -4.93
N PHE A 24 -4.14 -15.61 -4.55
CA PHE A 24 -3.02 -16.07 -3.72
C PHE A 24 -1.89 -16.72 -4.54
N THR A 25 -2.17 -17.09 -5.78
CA THR A 25 -1.27 -17.88 -6.63
C THR A 25 -1.07 -17.29 -8.03
N GLU A 26 -1.43 -16.02 -8.19
CA GLU A 26 -1.29 -15.33 -9.47
C GLU A 26 -0.16 -14.31 -9.41
N ASP A 27 0.41 -14.02 -10.58
CA ASP A 27 1.34 -12.90 -10.71
C ASP A 27 0.61 -11.59 -10.42
N ILE A 28 1.28 -10.65 -9.76
CA ILE A 28 0.71 -9.32 -9.54
C ILE A 28 1.64 -8.21 -10.04
N ARG A 29 1.05 -7.06 -10.32
CA ARG A 29 1.77 -5.86 -10.72
C ARG A 29 1.50 -4.74 -9.75
N LEU A 30 2.57 -4.22 -9.16
CA LEU A 30 2.51 -3.08 -8.25
C LEU A 30 3.16 -1.86 -8.91
N TYR A 31 2.60 -0.69 -8.67
CA TYR A 31 3.04 0.54 -9.31
C TYR A 31 3.49 1.55 -8.26
N TYR A 32 4.69 2.10 -8.48
CA TYR A 32 5.28 3.10 -7.60
C TYR A 32 5.71 4.32 -8.40
N PRO A 33 5.42 5.54 -7.94
CA PRO A 33 6.06 6.73 -8.48
C PRO A 33 7.53 6.79 -8.04
N LEU A 34 8.36 7.45 -8.82
CA LEU A 34 9.79 7.65 -8.51
C LEU A 34 10.00 8.31 -7.14
N SER A 35 9.10 9.21 -6.74
CA SER A 35 9.14 9.89 -5.45
C SER A 35 9.09 8.91 -4.27
N SER A 36 8.18 7.93 -4.32
CA SER A 36 8.05 6.90 -3.28
C SER A 36 9.30 6.03 -3.19
N LEU A 37 9.86 5.64 -4.34
CA LEU A 37 11.09 4.86 -4.39
C LEU A 37 12.28 5.65 -3.83
N ASN A 38 12.42 6.91 -4.22
CA ASN A 38 13.43 7.81 -3.66
C ASN A 38 13.30 7.94 -2.14
N HIS A 39 12.07 7.97 -1.62
CA HIS A 39 11.83 8.00 -0.18
C HIS A 39 12.33 6.72 0.50
N PHE A 40 12.03 5.53 -0.02
CA PHE A 40 12.52 4.26 0.55
C PHE A 40 14.05 4.23 0.64
N PHE A 41 14.73 4.71 -0.40
CA PHE A 41 16.19 4.69 -0.47
C PHE A 41 16.86 5.92 0.16
N SER A 42 16.08 6.92 0.60
CA SER A 42 16.59 8.22 1.03
C SER A 42 17.54 8.83 -0.01
N ALA A 43 17.12 8.77 -1.29
CA ALA A 43 17.87 9.14 -2.48
C ALA A 43 17.16 10.26 -3.25
N GLN A 44 17.82 10.76 -4.27
CA GLN A 44 17.28 11.70 -5.26
C GLN A 44 17.63 11.21 -6.67
N ASP A 45 17.47 9.93 -6.90
CA ASP A 45 17.75 9.29 -8.17
C ASP A 45 16.77 9.79 -9.24
N ASN A 46 17.25 9.95 -10.47
CA ASN A 46 16.38 10.05 -11.63
C ASN A 46 15.87 8.65 -12.05
N THR A 47 15.04 8.58 -13.09
CA THR A 47 14.43 7.31 -13.52
C THR A 47 15.45 6.27 -13.95
N ASP A 48 16.52 6.65 -14.63
CA ASP A 48 17.54 5.72 -15.10
C ASP A 48 18.39 5.20 -13.94
N GLU A 49 18.76 6.07 -13.02
CA GLU A 49 19.52 5.71 -11.80
C GLU A 49 18.69 4.77 -10.92
N MET A 50 17.40 5.06 -10.76
CA MET A 50 16.48 4.19 -10.00
C MET A 50 16.31 2.84 -10.70
N GLN A 51 16.18 2.79 -12.03
CA GLN A 51 16.08 1.53 -12.77
C GLN A 51 17.33 0.67 -12.54
N ILE A 52 18.54 1.26 -12.65
CA ILE A 52 19.81 0.55 -12.38
C ILE A 52 19.83 -0.02 -10.96
N ARG A 53 19.35 0.75 -9.97
CA ARG A 53 19.24 0.29 -8.58
C ARG A 53 18.30 -0.90 -8.42
N LEU A 54 17.19 -0.89 -9.13
CA LEU A 54 16.15 -1.92 -9.05
C LEU A 54 16.43 -3.14 -9.93
N ASP A 55 17.29 -3.04 -10.93
CA ASP A 55 17.73 -4.18 -11.75
C ASP A 55 18.54 -5.23 -10.97
N SER A 56 19.04 -4.84 -9.79
CA SER A 56 19.84 -5.70 -8.90
C SER A 56 19.23 -5.75 -7.50
N LEU A 57 18.02 -6.30 -7.40
CA LEU A 57 17.41 -6.52 -6.09
C LEU A 57 18.22 -7.54 -5.26
N PRO A 58 18.37 -7.33 -3.94
CA PRO A 58 19.07 -8.24 -3.05
C PRO A 58 18.45 -9.64 -3.03
N ASP A 59 19.27 -10.65 -2.78
CA ASP A 59 18.82 -12.05 -2.62
C ASP A 59 17.76 -12.16 -1.51
N SER A 60 17.85 -11.37 -0.45
CA SER A 60 16.85 -11.33 0.61
C SER A 60 15.42 -11.05 0.11
N ILE A 61 15.27 -10.27 -0.95
CA ILE A 61 13.97 -9.99 -1.60
C ILE A 61 13.63 -11.11 -2.59
N THR A 62 14.57 -11.47 -3.46
CA THR A 62 14.30 -12.42 -4.54
C THR A 62 14.11 -13.85 -4.06
N GLU A 63 14.71 -14.25 -2.94
CA GLU A 63 14.45 -15.54 -2.29
C GLU A 63 13.01 -15.65 -1.75
N LYS A 64 12.42 -14.53 -1.34
CA LYS A 64 11.05 -14.48 -0.81
C LYS A 64 10.02 -14.23 -1.90
N LEU A 65 10.26 -13.21 -2.72
CA LEU A 65 9.27 -12.70 -3.67
C LEU A 65 9.50 -13.19 -5.11
N GLY A 66 10.47 -14.07 -5.33
CA GLY A 66 10.83 -14.57 -6.66
C GLY A 66 11.60 -13.55 -7.48
N GLN A 67 11.81 -13.85 -8.76
CA GLN A 67 12.49 -12.96 -9.70
C GLN A 67 11.55 -11.82 -10.13
N ILE A 68 11.61 -10.74 -9.41
CA ILE A 68 10.81 -9.55 -9.71
C ILE A 68 11.38 -8.87 -10.97
N HIS A 69 10.52 -8.61 -11.94
CA HIS A 69 10.86 -7.80 -13.10
C HIS A 69 10.37 -6.37 -12.89
N VAL A 70 11.29 -5.40 -12.96
CA VAL A 70 10.97 -3.99 -12.83
C VAL A 70 11.11 -3.28 -14.17
N SER A 71 10.12 -2.50 -14.52
CA SER A 71 10.15 -1.63 -15.72
C SER A 71 9.52 -0.28 -15.37
N HIS A 72 9.78 0.76 -16.15
CA HIS A 72 9.16 2.06 -15.93
C HIS A 72 8.63 2.70 -17.21
N LYS A 73 7.67 3.60 -17.03
CA LYS A 73 7.19 4.50 -18.08
C LYS A 73 7.09 5.90 -17.49
N GLY A 74 7.95 6.80 -17.95
CA GLY A 74 8.13 8.08 -17.28
C GLY A 74 8.63 7.85 -15.87
N ASP A 75 8.05 8.53 -14.90
CA ASP A 75 8.35 8.45 -13.48
C ASP A 75 7.63 7.32 -12.72
N ARG A 76 6.89 6.47 -13.45
CA ARG A 76 6.10 5.39 -12.84
C ARG A 76 6.74 4.03 -13.09
N PHE A 77 7.09 3.34 -12.03
CA PHE A 77 7.70 2.01 -12.02
C PHE A 77 6.64 0.93 -11.81
N CYS A 78 6.79 -0.17 -12.55
CA CYS A 78 5.96 -1.36 -12.44
C CYS A 78 6.82 -2.53 -11.95
N PHE A 79 6.46 -3.08 -10.80
CA PHE A 79 7.05 -4.30 -10.23
C PHE A 79 6.16 -5.46 -10.61
N HIS A 80 6.64 -6.32 -11.48
CA HIS A 80 5.97 -7.57 -11.80
C HIS A 80 6.49 -8.66 -10.85
N ILE A 81 5.65 -9.06 -9.91
CA ILE A 81 5.96 -10.05 -8.89
C ILE A 81 5.37 -11.38 -9.34
N PRO A 82 6.20 -12.41 -9.50
CA PRO A 82 5.72 -13.71 -9.95
C PRO A 82 4.89 -14.40 -8.87
N LYS A 83 4.12 -15.40 -9.27
CA LYS A 83 3.25 -16.17 -8.38
C LYS A 83 3.97 -16.78 -7.17
N GLU A 84 5.24 -17.13 -7.30
CA GLU A 84 6.05 -17.63 -6.20
C GLU A 84 6.12 -16.64 -5.05
N GLY A 85 6.21 -15.33 -5.36
CA GLY A 85 6.20 -14.26 -4.37
C GLY A 85 4.83 -14.10 -3.71
N THR A 86 3.74 -14.18 -4.46
CA THR A 86 2.39 -14.10 -3.88
C THR A 86 2.09 -15.31 -3.00
N VAL A 87 2.48 -16.49 -3.42
CA VAL A 87 2.37 -17.72 -2.60
C VAL A 87 3.22 -17.59 -1.33
N TYR A 88 4.46 -17.11 -1.45
CA TYR A 88 5.32 -16.92 -0.28
C TYR A 88 4.65 -16.01 0.77
N VAL A 89 4.11 -14.87 0.34
CA VAL A 89 3.46 -13.91 1.24
C VAL A 89 2.24 -14.56 1.90
N HIS A 90 1.42 -15.27 1.16
CA HIS A 90 0.25 -15.97 1.70
C HIS A 90 0.63 -17.01 2.75
N ASP A 91 1.63 -17.86 2.46
CA ASP A 91 1.96 -19.03 3.27
C ASP A 91 2.88 -18.71 4.45
N ASN A 92 3.71 -17.65 4.35
CA ASN A 92 4.79 -17.39 5.31
C ASN A 92 4.65 -16.07 6.09
N THR A 93 3.61 -15.28 5.82
CA THR A 93 3.38 -14.03 6.55
C THR A 93 2.02 -14.02 7.23
N ALA A 94 1.94 -13.39 8.40
CA ALA A 94 0.65 -13.24 9.07
C ALA A 94 -0.28 -12.33 8.24
N PRO A 95 -1.58 -12.66 8.11
CA PRO A 95 -2.54 -11.79 7.46
C PRO A 95 -2.64 -10.45 8.20
N ASN A 96 -2.90 -9.38 7.45
CA ASN A 96 -3.25 -8.10 8.04
C ASN A 96 -4.75 -8.09 8.30
N GLU A 97 -5.16 -8.43 9.53
CA GLU A 97 -6.57 -8.53 9.93
C GLU A 97 -7.32 -7.20 9.73
N PHE A 98 -6.68 -6.07 10.03
CA PHE A 98 -7.30 -4.77 9.82
C PHE A 98 -7.62 -4.53 8.35
N ILE A 99 -6.65 -4.76 7.46
CA ILE A 99 -6.84 -4.61 6.00
C ILE A 99 -7.91 -5.57 5.49
N HIS A 100 -7.91 -6.82 5.96
CA HIS A 100 -8.94 -7.78 5.56
C HIS A 100 -10.34 -7.28 5.94
N ASN A 101 -10.52 -6.84 7.18
CA ASN A 101 -11.80 -6.32 7.66
C ASN A 101 -12.20 -5.01 6.97
N LEU A 102 -11.23 -4.15 6.65
CA LEU A 102 -11.49 -2.92 5.90
C LEU A 102 -11.97 -3.22 4.48
N VAL A 103 -11.28 -4.11 3.76
CA VAL A 103 -11.66 -4.52 2.40
C VAL A 103 -13.05 -5.16 2.39
N GLU A 104 -13.34 -6.05 3.34
CA GLU A 104 -14.66 -6.66 3.48
C GLU A 104 -15.75 -5.63 3.77
N LEU A 105 -15.48 -4.66 4.66
CA LEU A 105 -16.44 -3.61 5.00
C LEU A 105 -16.73 -2.69 3.81
N VAL A 106 -15.68 -2.20 3.14
CA VAL A 106 -15.80 -1.29 1.99
C VAL A 106 -16.48 -2.00 0.81
N GLY A 107 -16.30 -3.31 0.66
CA GLY A 107 -16.97 -4.12 -0.35
C GLY A 107 -18.48 -4.31 -0.13
N LYS A 108 -19.02 -3.97 1.04
CA LYS A 108 -20.46 -4.06 1.31
C LYS A 108 -21.22 -2.91 0.65
N HIS A 109 -22.30 -3.27 -0.05
CA HIS A 109 -23.21 -2.26 -0.59
C HIS A 109 -23.84 -1.44 0.54
N GLY A 110 -23.78 -0.11 0.44
CA GLY A 110 -24.34 0.80 1.44
C GLY A 110 -23.45 0.99 2.68
N CYS A 111 -22.18 0.59 2.62
CA CYS A 111 -21.20 0.95 3.65
C CYS A 111 -21.14 2.47 3.85
N THR A 112 -21.03 2.90 5.10
CA THR A 112 -21.00 4.32 5.48
C THR A 112 -19.63 4.71 6.05
N MET A 113 -19.29 6.00 5.96
CA MET A 113 -18.07 6.55 6.60
C MET A 113 -18.04 6.30 8.11
N ASN A 114 -19.21 6.30 8.78
CA ASN A 114 -19.28 6.03 10.22
C ASN A 114 -18.92 4.58 10.55
N GLU A 115 -19.30 3.62 9.72
CA GLU A 115 -18.90 2.21 9.91
C GLU A 115 -17.39 2.06 9.73
N ILE A 116 -16.80 2.76 8.76
CA ILE A 116 -15.35 2.79 8.55
C ILE A 116 -14.64 3.39 9.77
N LEU A 117 -15.09 4.54 10.26
CA LEU A 117 -14.53 5.15 11.48
C LEU A 117 -14.63 4.22 12.68
N ASN A 118 -15.75 3.55 12.86
CA ASN A 118 -15.94 2.57 13.94
C ASN A 118 -14.96 1.39 13.81
N LEU A 119 -14.69 0.92 12.60
CA LEU A 119 -13.67 -0.11 12.37
C LEU A 119 -12.29 0.36 12.83
N PHE A 120 -11.85 1.57 12.46
CA PHE A 120 -10.57 2.11 12.93
C PHE A 120 -10.52 2.19 14.47
N HIS A 121 -11.60 2.64 15.11
CA HIS A 121 -11.68 2.73 16.58
C HIS A 121 -11.73 1.36 17.28
N THR A 122 -12.08 0.29 16.57
CA THR A 122 -11.96 -1.08 17.09
C THR A 122 -10.50 -1.48 17.27
N TYR A 123 -9.61 -0.95 16.42
CA TYR A 123 -8.17 -1.28 16.41
C TYR A 123 -7.30 -0.28 17.17
N SER A 124 -7.77 0.95 17.39
CA SER A 124 -7.05 1.96 18.16
C SER A 124 -7.97 3.03 18.72
N GLN A 125 -7.63 3.51 19.92
CA GLN A 125 -8.27 4.67 20.54
C GLN A 125 -7.74 6.00 19.97
N ASN A 126 -6.56 5.97 19.34
CA ASN A 126 -5.85 7.14 18.84
C ASN A 126 -5.92 7.19 17.32
N VAL A 127 -7.11 7.50 16.81
CA VAL A 127 -7.38 7.67 15.39
C VAL A 127 -7.44 9.17 15.06
N ILE A 128 -6.69 9.57 14.05
CA ILE A 128 -6.70 10.94 13.53
C ILE A 128 -7.50 10.95 12.24
N THR A 129 -8.40 11.92 12.14
CA THR A 129 -9.23 12.13 10.95
C THR A 129 -9.06 13.54 10.42
N LYS A 130 -9.10 13.69 9.10
CA LYS A 130 -9.11 14.98 8.42
C LYS A 130 -10.13 14.96 7.30
N LYS A 131 -11.08 15.89 7.35
CA LYS A 131 -11.98 16.11 6.21
C LYS A 131 -11.16 16.67 5.06
N MET A 132 -11.35 16.11 3.88
CA MET A 132 -10.66 16.53 2.66
C MET A 132 -11.62 17.31 1.77
N ASP A 133 -11.09 18.30 1.08
CA ASP A 133 -11.85 19.15 0.16
C ASP A 133 -11.03 19.36 -1.13
N ASN A 134 -10.46 18.25 -1.64
CA ASN A 134 -9.65 18.29 -2.86
C ASN A 134 -10.38 17.72 -4.08
N GLY A 135 -11.65 17.33 -3.93
CA GLY A 135 -12.46 16.74 -4.99
C GLY A 135 -12.13 15.25 -5.29
N GLU A 136 -11.01 14.76 -4.81
CA GLU A 136 -10.56 13.38 -5.01
C GLU A 136 -10.99 12.46 -3.87
N PHE A 137 -10.83 12.93 -2.63
CA PHE A 137 -11.24 12.22 -1.41
C PHE A 137 -12.05 13.11 -0.49
N ASP A 138 -12.88 12.50 0.36
CA ASP A 138 -13.74 13.20 1.31
C ASP A 138 -13.18 13.14 2.74
N LEU A 139 -12.50 12.05 3.08
CA LEU A 139 -12.00 11.81 4.43
C LEU A 139 -10.64 11.10 4.39
N LEU A 140 -9.73 11.57 5.24
CA LEU A 140 -8.49 10.89 5.54
C LEU A 140 -8.56 10.37 6.98
N ILE A 141 -8.12 9.12 7.19
CA ILE A 141 -8.00 8.49 8.50
C ILE A 141 -6.59 7.91 8.62
N ARG A 142 -5.99 8.01 9.81
CA ARG A 142 -4.75 7.33 10.14
C ARG A 142 -4.70 6.93 11.61
N PHE A 143 -3.93 5.92 11.93
CA PHE A 143 -3.56 5.60 13.30
C PHE A 143 -2.45 6.56 13.79
N ALA A 144 -2.55 7.01 15.05
CA ALA A 144 -1.54 7.84 15.68
C ALA A 144 -0.56 7.06 16.56
N ASP A 145 -0.94 5.84 16.96
CA ASP A 145 -0.26 5.02 17.96
C ASP A 145 0.20 3.64 17.41
N LYS A 146 0.17 3.47 16.09
CA LYS A 146 0.61 2.23 15.43
C LYS A 146 1.84 2.49 14.54
N PRO A 147 3.05 2.31 15.08
CA PRO A 147 4.28 2.54 14.30
C PRO A 147 4.45 1.56 13.14
N GLU A 148 3.77 0.42 13.18
CA GLU A 148 3.72 -0.58 12.11
C GLU A 148 2.76 -0.20 10.97
N ASP A 149 1.83 0.72 11.20
CA ASP A 149 0.85 1.19 10.22
C ASP A 149 0.92 2.73 10.13
N THR A 150 1.81 3.22 9.29
CA THR A 150 2.04 4.65 9.06
C THR A 150 1.25 5.19 7.88
N TYR A 151 0.37 4.39 7.29
CA TYR A 151 -0.37 4.78 6.10
C TYR A 151 -1.43 5.84 6.38
N TYR A 152 -1.69 6.64 5.35
CA TYR A 152 -2.85 7.51 5.23
C TYR A 152 -3.92 6.81 4.42
N TYR A 153 -5.07 6.58 5.02
CA TYR A 153 -6.22 5.95 4.39
C TYR A 153 -7.17 7.06 3.92
N CYS A 154 -7.29 7.21 2.62
CA CYS A 154 -8.11 8.25 2.00
C CYS A 154 -9.36 7.63 1.40
N PHE A 155 -10.52 8.12 1.79
CA PHE A 155 -11.82 7.58 1.43
C PHE A 155 -12.61 8.56 0.57
N LYS A 156 -13.31 8.00 -0.44
CA LYS A 156 -14.29 8.70 -1.27
C LYS A 156 -15.64 8.01 -1.15
N ASP A 157 -16.67 8.77 -0.81
CA ASP A 157 -18.05 8.30 -0.84
C ASP A 157 -18.66 8.56 -2.22
N GLU A 158 -18.95 7.49 -2.94
CA GLU A 158 -19.56 7.53 -4.28
C GLU A 158 -21.08 7.30 -4.23
N GLY A 159 -21.67 7.41 -3.04
CA GLY A 159 -23.10 7.28 -2.77
C GLY A 159 -23.53 5.85 -2.45
N CYS A 160 -23.37 4.90 -3.37
CA CYS A 160 -23.75 3.49 -3.13
C CYS A 160 -22.59 2.61 -2.66
N HIS A 161 -21.36 3.07 -2.79
CA HIS A 161 -20.15 2.41 -2.33
C HIS A 161 -19.10 3.42 -1.94
N ILE A 162 -18.14 2.97 -1.12
CA ILE A 162 -16.98 3.76 -0.73
C ILE A 162 -15.74 3.12 -1.36
N ILE A 163 -14.89 3.94 -1.93
CA ILE A 163 -13.56 3.54 -2.38
C ILE A 163 -12.51 4.09 -1.42
N TYR A 164 -11.38 3.42 -1.30
CA TYR A 164 -10.25 3.94 -0.55
C TYR A 164 -8.94 3.72 -1.28
N HIS A 165 -7.99 4.58 -0.95
CA HIS A 165 -6.59 4.43 -1.29
C HIS A 165 -5.73 4.59 -0.05
N ARG A 166 -4.66 3.84 0.01
CA ARG A 166 -3.69 3.84 1.08
C ARG A 166 -2.38 4.44 0.58
N PHE A 167 -1.92 5.49 1.22
CA PHE A 167 -0.70 6.21 0.84
C PHE A 167 0.31 6.19 1.97
N LEU A 168 1.60 6.13 1.62
CA LEU A 168 2.65 6.53 2.55
C LEU A 168 2.61 8.06 2.72
N PRO A 169 3.01 8.61 3.91
CA PRO A 169 2.92 10.04 4.19
C PRO A 169 3.59 10.92 3.14
N ASP A 170 4.71 10.47 2.57
CA ASP A 170 5.49 11.25 1.61
C ASP A 170 5.07 11.05 0.15
N ASP A 171 4.14 10.13 -0.12
CA ASP A 171 3.63 9.90 -1.47
C ASP A 171 2.56 10.91 -1.86
N TYR A 172 2.06 11.68 -0.89
CA TYR A 172 1.01 12.64 -1.11
C TYR A 172 1.44 14.00 -0.52
N THR A 173 2.00 14.85 -1.36
CA THR A 173 2.53 16.17 -0.96
C THR A 173 1.45 17.15 -0.48
N ASP A 174 0.18 16.86 -0.70
CA ASP A 174 -0.96 17.70 -0.32
C ASP A 174 -1.46 17.48 1.12
N PHE A 175 -0.89 16.50 1.85
CA PHE A 175 -1.21 16.26 3.25
C PHE A 175 -0.37 17.13 4.18
N ASN A 176 -0.72 18.39 4.28
CA ASN A 176 -0.25 19.23 5.38
C ASN A 176 -1.06 18.92 6.65
N PHE A 177 -0.47 18.13 7.53
CA PHE A 177 -0.94 17.98 8.91
C PHE A 177 -0.23 18.94 9.85
#